data_8aee83b223c2cdf5e7d853705807fed9
#
_entry.id   8aee83b223c2cdf5e7d853705807fed9
#
_cell.length_a   1.000
_cell.length_b   1.000
_cell.length_c   1.000
_cell.angle_alpha   90.00
_cell.angle_beta   90.00
_cell.angle_gamma   90.00
#
_symmetry.space_group_name_H-M   'P 1'
#
loop_
_entity.id
_entity.type
_entity.pdbx_description
1 polymer ?
#
loop_
_entity_poly.entity_id
_entity_poly.type
_entity_poly.pdbx_seq_one_letter_code
_entity_poly.pdbx_strand_id
1 'polypeptide(L)'
;MEITFQDFEKLSLRIGKITSAEKIPGMKKILKVQVDVGERLATAIAGGAEFYEAASFIGKRVVVLTNMEPKTIAGVKSEVMLLAADFEGKPVWLTVDQDVPVGTKVR
;
A
#
# COMPACT_ATOMS: atom_id res chain seq x y z
N MET A 1 1.62 9.84 23.52
CA MET A 1 1.08 11.04 22.84
C MET A 1 -0.26 10.70 22.20
N GLU A 2 -1.25 11.51 22.50
CA GLU A 2 -2.60 11.30 21.99
C GLU A 2 -2.85 12.20 20.79
N ILE A 3 -3.70 11.73 19.88
CA ILE A 3 -4.20 12.54 18.76
C ILE A 3 -5.70 12.72 18.91
N THR A 4 -6.24 13.75 18.28
CA THR A 4 -7.69 13.96 18.25
C THR A 4 -8.33 13.15 17.14
N PHE A 5 -9.65 12.95 17.22
CA PHE A 5 -10.39 12.33 16.13
C PHE A 5 -10.26 13.14 14.84
N GLN A 6 -10.21 14.47 14.96
CA GLN A 6 -10.01 15.34 13.80
C GLN A 6 -8.67 15.10 13.13
N ASP A 7 -7.63 14.78 13.88
CA ASP A 7 -6.35 14.43 13.31
C ASP A 7 -6.45 13.14 12.49
N PHE A 8 -7.17 12.16 13.02
CA PHE A 8 -7.41 10.90 12.31
C PHE A 8 -8.21 11.12 11.03
N GLU A 9 -9.19 12.01 11.05
CA GLU A 9 -10.02 12.29 9.88
C GLU A 9 -9.27 12.91 8.70
N LYS A 10 -8.07 13.42 8.94
CA LYS A 10 -7.21 13.93 7.85
C LYS A 10 -6.70 12.81 6.96
N LEU A 11 -6.67 11.58 7.46
CA LEU A 11 -6.19 10.44 6.68
C LEU A 11 -7.28 9.97 5.73
N SER A 12 -6.93 9.76 4.47
CA SER A 12 -7.81 9.11 3.51
C SER A 12 -7.37 7.66 3.37
N LEU A 13 -7.94 6.79 4.19
CA LEU A 13 -7.66 5.36 4.14
C LEU A 13 -8.72 4.66 3.32
N ARG A 14 -8.30 3.82 2.37
CA ARG A 14 -9.18 3.09 1.45
C ARG A 14 -8.70 1.66 1.32
N ILE A 15 -9.62 0.77 0.98
CA ILE A 15 -9.23 -0.58 0.57
C ILE A 15 -8.82 -0.51 -0.89
N GLY A 16 -7.59 -0.91 -1.16
CA GLY A 16 -7.07 -0.99 -2.52
C GLY A 16 -6.86 -2.43 -2.94
N LYS A 17 -6.75 -2.65 -4.25
CA LYS A 17 -6.42 -3.96 -4.81
C LYS A 17 -5.17 -3.82 -5.66
N ILE A 18 -4.16 -4.63 -5.39
CA ILE A 18 -2.92 -4.61 -6.17
C ILE A 18 -3.19 -5.29 -7.51
N THR A 19 -2.96 -4.55 -8.61
CA THR A 19 -3.21 -5.02 -9.96
C THR A 19 -1.95 -5.47 -10.68
N SER A 20 -0.80 -4.94 -10.29
CA SER A 20 0.49 -5.38 -10.83
C SER A 20 1.59 -5.18 -9.80
N ALA A 21 2.65 -5.95 -9.94
CA ALA A 21 3.81 -5.84 -9.07
C ALA A 21 5.03 -6.27 -9.88
N GLU A 22 6.10 -5.49 -9.77
CA GLU A 22 7.33 -5.79 -10.49
C GLU A 22 8.55 -5.41 -9.66
N LYS A 23 9.65 -6.11 -9.90
CA LYS A 23 10.92 -5.80 -9.27
C LYS A 23 11.48 -4.53 -9.87
N ILE A 24 12.21 -3.78 -9.04
CA ILE A 24 12.96 -2.61 -9.47
C ILE A 24 14.41 -3.03 -9.63
N PRO A 25 15.02 -2.85 -10.83
CA PRO A 25 16.41 -3.23 -11.05
C PRO A 25 17.34 -2.66 -9.99
N GLY A 26 18.20 -3.50 -9.41
CA GLY A 26 19.15 -3.11 -8.38
C GLY A 26 18.59 -3.00 -6.97
N MET A 27 17.29 -3.17 -6.78
CA MET A 27 16.65 -3.07 -5.46
C MET A 27 16.24 -4.46 -4.97
N LYS A 28 16.68 -4.81 -3.77
CA LYS A 28 16.42 -6.13 -3.18
C LYS A 28 15.25 -6.18 -2.23
N LYS A 29 14.87 -5.03 -1.67
CA LYS A 29 13.90 -4.96 -0.57
C LYS A 29 12.55 -4.40 -0.96
N ILE A 30 12.45 -3.76 -2.12
CA ILE A 30 11.26 -3.05 -2.55
C ILE A 30 10.81 -3.47 -3.93
N LEU A 31 9.49 -3.33 -4.14
CA LEU A 31 8.83 -3.59 -5.41
C LEU A 31 8.03 -2.36 -5.83
N LYS A 32 7.82 -2.21 -7.12
CA LYS A 32 6.88 -1.25 -7.66
C LYS A 32 5.54 -1.94 -7.88
N VAL A 33 4.47 -1.38 -7.31
CA VAL A 33 3.13 -1.93 -7.48
C VAL A 33 2.18 -0.89 -8.04
N GLN A 34 1.17 -1.35 -8.77
CA GLN A 34 0.01 -0.56 -9.13
C GLN A 34 -1.13 -1.01 -8.22
N VAL A 35 -1.83 -0.06 -7.64
CA VAL A 35 -2.94 -0.36 -6.75
C VAL A 35 -4.17 0.44 -7.16
N ASP A 36 -5.27 -0.27 -7.34
CA ASP A 36 -6.57 0.33 -7.62
C ASP A 36 -7.17 0.77 -6.28
N VAL A 37 -7.36 2.07 -6.12
CA VAL A 37 -7.93 2.63 -4.88
C VAL A 37 -9.38 3.08 -5.05
N GLY A 38 -10.01 2.64 -6.14
CA GLY A 38 -11.42 2.91 -6.43
C GLY A 38 -11.61 4.01 -7.45
N GLU A 39 -11.08 5.20 -7.16
CA GLU A 39 -11.22 6.35 -8.06
C GLU A 39 -10.07 6.49 -9.06
N ARG A 40 -8.98 5.79 -8.82
CA ARG A 40 -7.80 5.85 -9.68
C ARG A 40 -6.90 4.66 -9.45
N LEU A 41 -5.99 4.46 -10.38
CA LEU A 41 -4.92 3.50 -10.28
C LEU A 41 -3.66 4.27 -9.85
N ALA A 42 -3.09 3.91 -8.71
CA ALA A 42 -1.95 4.62 -8.15
C ALA A 42 -0.71 3.74 -8.14
N THR A 43 0.46 4.39 -8.24
CA THR A 43 1.74 3.70 -8.11
C THR A 43 2.22 3.80 -6.67
N ALA A 44 2.74 2.71 -6.13
CA ALA A 44 3.33 2.69 -4.80
C ALA A 44 4.60 1.85 -4.79
N ILE A 45 5.46 2.16 -3.85
CA ILE A 45 6.59 1.32 -3.51
C ILE A 45 6.17 0.45 -2.33
N ALA A 46 6.32 -0.85 -2.48
CA ALA A 46 6.01 -1.81 -1.42
C ALA A 46 7.30 -2.46 -0.91
N GLY A 47 7.43 -2.59 0.39
CA GLY A 47 8.51 -3.35 1.00
C GLY A 47 8.25 -4.85 0.87
N GLY A 48 9.20 -5.65 1.34
CA GLY A 48 9.00 -7.09 1.45
C GLY A 48 9.43 -7.91 0.24
N ALA A 49 10.15 -7.29 -0.72
CA ALA A 49 10.64 -8.03 -1.89
C ALA A 49 11.55 -9.19 -1.53
N GLU A 50 12.19 -9.14 -0.37
CA GLU A 50 13.05 -10.23 0.10
C GLU A 50 12.27 -11.38 0.74
N PHE A 51 10.99 -11.18 1.06
CA PHE A 51 10.13 -12.18 1.71
C PHE A 51 9.04 -12.71 0.78
N TYR A 52 8.66 -11.97 -0.24
CA TYR A 52 7.50 -12.27 -1.08
C TYR A 52 7.86 -12.20 -2.57
N GLU A 53 7.32 -13.14 -3.33
CA GLU A 53 7.40 -13.07 -4.80
C GLU A 53 6.52 -11.93 -5.29
N ALA A 54 6.96 -11.23 -6.34
CA ALA A 54 6.19 -10.14 -6.92
C ALA A 54 4.78 -10.60 -7.31
N ALA A 55 4.66 -11.76 -7.93
CA ALA A 55 3.38 -12.30 -8.36
C ALA A 55 2.40 -12.51 -7.21
N SER A 56 2.89 -12.75 -5.99
CA SER A 56 2.02 -12.99 -4.83
C SER A 56 1.27 -11.73 -4.38
N PHE A 57 1.72 -10.55 -4.80
CA PHE A 57 1.06 -9.30 -4.46
C PHE A 57 -0.21 -9.08 -5.29
N ILE A 58 -0.25 -9.63 -6.51
CA ILE A 58 -1.33 -9.36 -7.45
C ILE A 58 -2.65 -9.94 -6.95
N GLY A 59 -3.67 -9.10 -6.91
CA GLY A 59 -4.99 -9.49 -6.43
C GLY A 59 -5.22 -9.29 -4.94
N LYS A 60 -4.17 -8.96 -4.17
CA LYS A 60 -4.33 -8.73 -2.74
C LYS A 60 -5.09 -7.43 -2.49
N ARG A 61 -6.01 -7.47 -1.54
CA ARG A 61 -6.62 -6.27 -0.99
C ARG A 61 -5.83 -5.82 0.21
N VAL A 62 -5.54 -4.53 0.25
CA VAL A 62 -4.72 -3.93 1.32
C VAL A 62 -5.31 -2.59 1.74
N VAL A 63 -5.03 -2.18 2.96
CA VAL A 63 -5.37 -0.84 3.42
C VAL A 63 -4.35 0.13 2.86
N VAL A 64 -4.82 1.21 2.22
CA VAL A 64 -3.97 2.18 1.53
C VAL A 64 -4.24 3.57 2.07
N LEU A 65 -3.18 4.30 2.41
CA LEU A 65 -3.26 5.74 2.69
C LEU A 65 -3.14 6.45 1.36
N THR A 66 -4.23 7.09 0.92
CA THR A 66 -4.32 7.64 -0.44
C THR A 66 -3.95 9.10 -0.56
N ASN A 67 -3.85 9.82 0.54
CA ASN A 67 -3.53 11.24 0.53
C ASN A 67 -2.18 11.59 1.16
N MET A 68 -1.22 10.66 1.05
CA MET A 68 0.16 10.94 1.42
C MET A 68 0.81 11.83 0.36
N GLU A 69 1.67 12.74 0.79
CA GLU A 69 2.50 13.49 -0.13
C GLU A 69 3.38 12.54 -0.94
N PRO A 70 3.41 12.64 -2.28
CA PRO A 70 4.20 11.74 -3.11
C PRO A 70 5.68 11.81 -2.79
N LYS A 71 6.35 10.67 -2.88
CA LYS A 71 7.78 10.55 -2.61
C LYS A 71 8.43 9.71 -3.71
N THR A 72 9.56 10.19 -4.23
CA THR A 72 10.33 9.44 -5.24
C THR A 72 11.34 8.54 -4.53
N ILE A 73 11.25 7.24 -4.80
CA ILE A 73 12.13 6.22 -4.23
C ILE A 73 12.66 5.37 -5.38
N ALA A 74 13.98 5.25 -5.50
CA ALA A 74 14.62 4.47 -6.56
C ALA A 74 14.11 4.87 -7.97
N GLY A 75 13.88 6.16 -8.19
CA GLY A 75 13.39 6.67 -9.47
C GLY A 75 11.89 6.47 -9.71
N VAL A 76 11.17 5.89 -8.77
CA VAL A 76 9.73 5.64 -8.88
C VAL A 76 8.97 6.58 -7.95
N LYS A 77 7.96 7.27 -8.48
CA LYS A 77 7.12 8.15 -7.70
C LYS A 77 6.07 7.32 -6.97
N SER A 78 6.20 7.22 -5.64
CA SER A 78 5.23 6.56 -4.80
C SER A 78 4.14 7.55 -4.42
N GLU A 79 2.93 7.32 -4.90
CA GLU A 79 1.80 8.25 -4.75
C GLU A 79 0.95 7.95 -3.53
N VAL A 80 0.96 6.72 -3.08
CA VAL A 80 0.17 6.24 -1.95
C VAL A 80 1.02 5.31 -1.10
N MET A 81 0.55 4.96 0.08
CA MET A 81 1.26 4.10 1.01
C MET A 81 0.42 2.89 1.38
N LEU A 82 0.96 1.70 1.16
CA LEU A 82 0.34 0.47 1.63
C LEU A 82 0.65 0.29 3.10
N LEU A 83 -0.34 -0.07 3.90
CA LEU A 83 -0.16 -0.24 5.34
C LEU A 83 0.09 -1.71 5.68
N ALA A 84 1.00 -1.93 6.59
CA ALA A 84 1.36 -3.26 7.04
C ALA A 84 1.70 -3.25 8.52
N ALA A 85 1.51 -4.40 9.17
CA ALA A 85 2.09 -4.61 10.48
C ALA A 85 3.58 -4.89 10.28
N ASP A 86 4.41 -4.28 11.10
CA ASP A 86 5.86 -4.50 11.04
C ASP A 86 6.21 -5.63 11.99
N PHE A 87 6.37 -6.83 11.43
CA PHE A 87 6.74 -8.00 12.21
C PHE A 87 8.22 -8.30 12.02
N GLU A 88 9.03 -7.75 12.92
CA GLU A 88 10.49 -7.92 12.90
C GLU A 88 11.12 -7.57 11.55
N GLY A 89 10.66 -6.46 10.97
CA GLY A 89 11.14 -5.98 9.68
C GLY A 89 10.42 -6.56 8.46
N LYS A 90 9.53 -7.54 8.69
CA LYS A 90 8.73 -8.15 7.62
C LYS A 90 7.37 -7.47 7.57
N PRO A 91 6.97 -6.89 6.44
CA PRO A 91 5.64 -6.32 6.33
C PRO A 91 4.58 -7.42 6.24
N VAL A 92 3.59 -7.36 7.12
CA VAL A 92 2.42 -8.23 7.08
C VAL A 92 1.24 -7.33 6.75
N TRP A 93 0.67 -7.49 5.55
CA TRP A 93 -0.26 -6.52 4.99
C TRP A 93 -1.57 -6.47 5.75
N LEU A 94 -2.05 -5.24 6.00
CA LEU A 94 -3.36 -5.03 6.59
C LEU A 94 -4.41 -5.24 5.49
N THR A 95 -5.39 -6.05 5.80
CA THR A 95 -6.43 -6.39 4.84
C THR A 95 -7.79 -6.45 5.55
N VAL A 96 -8.81 -6.84 4.81
CA VAL A 96 -10.16 -7.02 5.33
C VAL A 96 -10.46 -8.50 5.58
N ASP A 97 -11.32 -8.78 6.54
CA ASP A 97 -11.69 -10.16 6.88
C ASP A 97 -12.87 -10.68 6.05
N GLN A 98 -13.44 -9.84 5.21
CA GLN A 98 -14.44 -10.23 4.22
C GLN A 98 -14.36 -9.29 3.04
N ASP A 99 -14.86 -9.71 1.89
CA ASP A 99 -14.81 -8.91 0.69
C ASP A 99 -15.62 -7.63 0.82
N VAL A 100 -14.99 -6.52 0.44
CA VAL A 100 -15.65 -5.23 0.30
C VAL A 100 -15.19 -4.63 -1.03
N PRO A 101 -15.98 -3.72 -1.62
CA PRO A 101 -15.58 -3.08 -2.87
C PRO A 101 -14.25 -2.31 -2.73
N VAL A 102 -13.47 -2.31 -3.80
CA VAL A 102 -12.27 -1.49 -3.89
C VAL A 102 -12.68 -0.02 -3.73
N GLY A 103 -11.89 0.73 -2.96
CA GLY A 103 -12.20 2.12 -2.65
C GLY A 103 -13.04 2.32 -1.39
N THR A 104 -13.46 1.24 -0.74
CA THR A 104 -14.21 1.34 0.53
C THR A 104 -13.38 2.08 1.56
N LYS A 105 -14.01 3.07 2.20
CA LYS A 105 -13.33 3.91 3.20
C LYS A 105 -13.05 3.12 4.47
N VAL A 106 -11.85 3.31 5.01
CA VAL A 106 -11.44 2.77 6.31
C VAL A 106 -11.50 3.92 7.32
N ARG A 107 -12.12 3.64 8.44
CA ARG A 107 -12.27 4.66 9.50
C ARG A 107 -12.38 4.03 10.89
#